data_241e4517b0d164142f2b5b9f5b036501
#
_entry.id   241e4517b0d164142f2b5b9f5b036501
#
_cell.length_a   1.000
_cell.length_b   1.000
_cell.length_c   1.000
_cell.angle_alpha   90.00
_cell.angle_beta   90.00
_cell.angle_gamma   90.00
#
_symmetry.space_group_name_H-M   'P 1'
#
loop_
_entity.id
_entity.type
_entity.pdbx_description
1 polymer ?
#
loop_
_entity_poly.entity_id
_entity_poly.type
_entity_poly.pdbx_seq_one_letter_code
_entity_poly.pdbx_strand_id
1 'polypeptide(L)'
;GADMILSVANSAADARESGQGGLFGEGSAGGEMQAIRLPENSNWSLSEIMVRERDAFGFYFSAHPVSQFQAVTASLGALSHAALCSEGPIGEGVRKPAVMAALIEKVRWRDSRRGKRFALADLSDSSGQFSGSCFEEDQCKILEELADQGGCALLNVELDQRSDDESPRVAIRRVQPLEGLEKTTRTRMELQVHDIAGLH
;
A
#
# COMPACT_ATOMS: atom_id res chain seq x y z
N GLY A 1 -10.94 -23.40 -4.52
CA GLY A 1 -11.81 -22.39 -5.16
C GLY A 1 -11.52 -22.21 -6.63
N ALA A 2 -10.26 -21.95 -7.03
CA ALA A 2 -9.90 -21.72 -8.45
C ALA A 2 -10.19 -22.92 -9.35
N ASP A 3 -9.86 -24.14 -8.91
CA ASP A 3 -10.12 -25.37 -9.67
C ASP A 3 -11.61 -25.59 -9.97
N MET A 4 -12.47 -25.20 -9.03
CA MET A 4 -13.92 -25.30 -9.19
C MET A 4 -14.45 -24.28 -10.21
N ILE A 5 -13.90 -23.06 -10.20
CA ILE A 5 -14.23 -22.02 -11.18
C ILE A 5 -13.78 -22.43 -12.57
N LEU A 6 -12.56 -22.94 -12.69
CA LEU A 6 -12.00 -23.45 -13.95
C LEU A 6 -12.81 -24.65 -14.49
N SER A 7 -13.19 -25.57 -13.62
CA SER A 7 -14.03 -26.71 -13.99
C SER A 7 -15.38 -26.26 -14.56
N VAL A 8 -16.05 -25.31 -13.93
CA VAL A 8 -17.33 -24.76 -14.41
C VAL A 8 -17.16 -23.97 -15.71
N ALA A 9 -16.08 -23.19 -15.83
CA ALA A 9 -15.77 -22.45 -17.05
C ALA A 9 -15.48 -23.37 -18.24
N ASN A 10 -14.68 -24.43 -18.02
CA ASN A 10 -14.39 -25.41 -19.04
C ASN A 10 -15.66 -26.17 -19.46
N SER A 11 -16.49 -26.61 -18.49
CA SER A 11 -17.77 -27.26 -18.81
C SER A 11 -18.71 -26.37 -19.62
N ALA A 12 -18.71 -25.06 -19.33
CA ALA A 12 -19.52 -24.10 -20.10
C ALA A 12 -18.96 -23.84 -21.51
N ALA A 13 -17.63 -23.88 -21.67
CA ALA A 13 -16.96 -23.76 -22.96
C ALA A 13 -17.24 -25.00 -23.83
N ASP A 14 -17.07 -26.20 -23.28
CA ASP A 14 -17.33 -27.49 -23.96
C ASP A 14 -18.80 -27.61 -24.40
N ALA A 15 -19.73 -27.15 -23.56
CA ALA A 15 -21.16 -27.12 -23.91
C ALA A 15 -21.48 -26.17 -25.07
N ARG A 16 -20.72 -25.07 -25.22
CA ARG A 16 -20.85 -24.14 -26.36
C ARG A 16 -20.23 -24.71 -27.64
N GLU A 17 -19.06 -25.34 -27.55
CA GLU A 17 -18.35 -25.91 -28.71
C GLU A 17 -19.05 -27.16 -29.23
N SER A 18 -19.61 -27.99 -28.36
CA SER A 18 -20.30 -29.22 -28.76
C SER A 18 -21.64 -28.98 -29.45
N GLY A 19 -22.17 -27.76 -29.45
CA GLY A 19 -23.42 -27.40 -30.09
C GLY A 19 -24.67 -28.16 -29.57
N GLN A 20 -24.49 -28.92 -28.48
CA GLN A 20 -25.58 -29.64 -27.80
C GLN A 20 -26.39 -28.67 -26.91
N GLY A 21 -26.92 -27.63 -27.50
CA GLY A 21 -28.10 -26.95 -26.97
C GLY A 21 -29.26 -27.93 -27.10
N GLY A 22 -29.71 -28.45 -25.95
CA GLY A 22 -30.58 -29.60 -25.82
C GLY A 22 -31.70 -29.72 -26.82
N LEU A 23 -31.76 -30.86 -27.50
CA LEU A 23 -32.81 -31.28 -28.40
C LEU A 23 -34.17 -31.55 -27.67
N PHE A 24 -34.21 -31.38 -26.36
CA PHE A 24 -35.40 -31.55 -25.53
C PHE A 24 -35.55 -30.43 -24.53
N GLY A 25 -36.16 -29.29 -24.96
CA GLY A 25 -36.40 -28.21 -24.01
C GLY A 25 -36.97 -26.95 -24.58
N GLU A 26 -38.05 -27.02 -25.35
CA GLU A 26 -39.02 -25.93 -25.39
C GLU A 26 -39.63 -25.79 -23.99
N GLY A 27 -39.19 -24.77 -23.20
CA GLY A 27 -39.93 -24.40 -22.02
C GLY A 27 -39.12 -24.12 -20.75
N SER A 28 -37.89 -23.65 -20.85
CA SER A 28 -37.28 -23.01 -19.67
C SER A 28 -36.26 -21.98 -20.09
N ALA A 29 -36.74 -20.75 -20.25
CA ALA A 29 -35.91 -19.56 -20.21
C ALA A 29 -35.32 -19.45 -18.80
N GLY A 30 -34.18 -20.07 -18.57
CA GLY A 30 -33.53 -20.11 -17.28
C GLY A 30 -32.66 -21.32 -17.20
N GLY A 31 -31.59 -21.39 -18.03
CA GLY A 31 -30.47 -22.23 -17.70
C GLY A 31 -30.01 -21.77 -16.33
N GLU A 32 -30.31 -22.53 -15.27
CA GLU A 32 -29.74 -22.32 -13.96
C GLU A 32 -28.22 -22.33 -14.16
N MET A 33 -27.63 -21.15 -14.23
CA MET A 33 -26.21 -21.00 -14.06
C MET A 33 -25.92 -21.65 -12.71
N GLN A 34 -25.28 -22.81 -12.77
CA GLN A 34 -24.88 -23.53 -11.57
C GLN A 34 -24.10 -22.55 -10.69
N ALA A 35 -24.77 -22.06 -9.67
CA ALA A 35 -24.20 -21.03 -8.80
C ALA A 35 -22.92 -21.61 -8.19
N ILE A 36 -21.80 -21.03 -8.56
CA ILE A 36 -20.50 -21.42 -8.00
C ILE A 36 -20.54 -21.05 -6.51
N ARG A 37 -20.74 -22.04 -5.67
CA ARG A 37 -20.63 -21.85 -4.22
C ARG A 37 -19.16 -21.88 -3.84
N LEU A 38 -18.60 -20.70 -3.64
CA LEU A 38 -17.28 -20.57 -3.04
C LEU A 38 -17.37 -20.96 -1.55
N PRO A 39 -16.33 -21.59 -0.98
CA PRO A 39 -16.26 -21.84 0.46
C PRO A 39 -16.43 -20.51 1.19
N GLU A 40 -17.38 -20.42 2.14
CA GLU A 40 -17.74 -19.18 2.83
C GLU A 40 -16.64 -18.64 3.76
N ASN A 41 -15.62 -19.45 4.07
CA ASN A 41 -14.58 -19.07 5.02
C ASN A 41 -13.18 -19.42 4.48
N SER A 42 -12.49 -18.43 3.93
CA SER A 42 -11.04 -18.42 4.02
C SER A 42 -10.68 -17.71 5.33
N ASN A 43 -10.20 -18.45 6.31
CA ASN A 43 -9.67 -17.88 7.57
C ASN A 43 -8.29 -17.25 7.35
N TRP A 44 -8.11 -16.54 6.24
CA TRP A 44 -6.87 -15.86 5.95
C TRP A 44 -6.75 -14.60 6.82
N SER A 45 -5.58 -14.40 7.39
CA SER A 45 -5.22 -13.12 7.98
C SER A 45 -5.20 -12.02 6.92
N LEU A 46 -5.33 -10.77 7.34
CA LEU A 46 -5.26 -9.63 6.42
C LEU A 46 -3.96 -9.65 5.61
N SER A 47 -2.83 -10.01 6.23
CA SER A 47 -1.52 -10.15 5.57
C SER A 47 -1.55 -11.20 4.46
N GLU A 48 -2.14 -12.36 4.71
CA GLU A 48 -2.25 -13.42 3.70
C GLU A 48 -3.16 -12.99 2.54
N ILE A 49 -4.27 -12.30 2.83
CA ILE A 49 -5.15 -11.73 1.81
C ILE A 49 -4.36 -10.78 0.91
N MET A 50 -3.62 -9.85 1.50
CA MET A 50 -2.83 -8.86 0.78
C MET A 50 -1.74 -9.49 -0.11
N VAL A 51 -1.03 -10.51 0.38
CA VAL A 51 -0.05 -11.25 -0.42
C VAL A 51 -0.73 -11.89 -1.64
N ARG A 52 -1.88 -12.53 -1.44
CA ARG A 52 -2.63 -13.18 -2.53
C ARG A 52 -3.23 -12.18 -3.53
N GLU A 53 -3.70 -11.04 -3.04
CA GLU A 53 -4.18 -9.95 -3.91
C GLU A 53 -3.04 -9.44 -4.80
N ARG A 54 -1.88 -9.16 -4.23
CA ARG A 54 -0.71 -8.73 -4.98
C ARG A 54 -0.27 -9.76 -6.01
N ASP A 55 -0.23 -11.04 -5.62
CA ASP A 55 0.19 -12.13 -6.51
C ASP A 55 -0.80 -12.37 -7.66
N ALA A 56 -2.12 -12.20 -7.39
CA ALA A 56 -3.17 -12.44 -8.39
C ALA A 56 -3.43 -11.23 -9.29
N PHE A 57 -3.38 -10.02 -8.76
CA PHE A 57 -3.85 -8.81 -9.43
C PHE A 57 -2.77 -7.75 -9.61
N GLY A 58 -1.64 -7.87 -8.94
CA GLY A 58 -0.57 -6.89 -8.94
C GLY A 58 -0.83 -5.66 -8.06
N PHE A 59 -1.95 -5.62 -7.33
CA PHE A 59 -2.30 -4.53 -6.41
C PHE A 59 -3.17 -5.04 -5.24
N TYR A 60 -3.41 -4.16 -4.25
CA TYR A 60 -4.12 -4.48 -3.01
C TYR A 60 -5.54 -3.94 -3.05
N PHE A 61 -6.54 -4.79 -2.75
CA PHE A 61 -7.96 -4.41 -2.66
C PHE A 61 -8.43 -4.20 -1.22
N SER A 62 -8.02 -5.10 -0.32
CA SER A 62 -8.56 -5.16 1.03
C SER A 62 -8.01 -4.08 1.92
N ALA A 63 -6.71 -3.84 1.86
CA ALA A 63 -6.03 -2.78 2.58
C ALA A 63 -4.63 -2.53 2.00
N HIS A 64 -4.10 -1.32 2.17
CA HIS A 64 -2.72 -1.02 1.83
C HIS A 64 -1.78 -1.57 2.92
N PRO A 65 -0.58 -2.14 2.58
CA PRO A 65 0.36 -2.69 3.56
C PRO A 65 0.69 -1.76 4.72
N VAL A 66 0.83 -0.46 4.47
CA VAL A 66 1.08 0.56 5.50
C VAL A 66 -0.03 0.61 6.56
N SER A 67 -1.27 0.25 6.22
CA SER A 67 -2.40 0.31 7.15
C SER A 67 -2.24 -0.61 8.36
N GLN A 68 -1.44 -1.66 8.26
CA GLN A 68 -1.12 -2.54 9.39
C GLN A 68 -0.35 -1.81 10.50
N PHE A 69 0.38 -0.76 10.14
CA PHE A 69 1.22 0.03 11.03
C PHE A 69 0.56 1.35 11.46
N GLN A 70 -0.74 1.54 11.18
CA GLN A 70 -1.43 2.82 11.37
C GLN A 70 -1.32 3.36 12.80
N ALA A 71 -1.44 2.51 13.81
CA ALA A 71 -1.33 2.93 15.21
C ALA A 71 0.04 3.53 15.54
N VAL A 72 1.12 2.89 15.06
CA VAL A 72 2.50 3.34 15.28
C VAL A 72 2.80 4.59 14.46
N THR A 73 2.45 4.58 13.18
CA THR A 73 2.73 5.69 12.27
C THR A 73 1.99 6.96 12.66
N ALA A 74 0.73 6.84 13.11
CA ALA A 74 -0.05 7.97 13.64
C ALA A 74 0.59 8.55 14.91
N SER A 75 1.08 7.71 15.83
CA SER A 75 1.76 8.18 17.05
C SER A 75 3.07 8.91 16.77
N LEU A 76 3.69 8.65 15.62
CA LEU A 76 4.91 9.30 15.15
C LEU A 76 4.63 10.51 14.22
N GLY A 77 3.36 10.89 14.07
CA GLY A 77 2.95 12.03 13.27
C GLY A 77 3.09 11.83 11.77
N ALA A 78 3.08 10.58 11.30
CA ALA A 78 3.14 10.30 9.86
C ALA A 78 1.83 10.70 9.18
N LEU A 79 1.97 11.38 8.04
CA LEU A 79 0.87 11.81 7.18
C LEU A 79 0.92 11.06 5.86
N SER A 80 -0.23 10.90 5.21
CA SER A 80 -0.30 10.36 3.85
C SER A 80 0.17 11.39 2.83
N HIS A 81 0.60 10.91 1.65
CA HIS A 81 1.01 11.79 0.56
C HIS A 81 -0.10 12.78 0.17
N ALA A 82 -1.34 12.31 0.04
CA ALA A 82 -2.46 13.18 -0.28
C ALA A 82 -2.72 14.26 0.80
N ALA A 83 -2.57 13.90 2.09
CA ALA A 83 -2.71 14.87 3.18
C ALA A 83 -1.65 15.97 3.08
N LEU A 84 -0.39 15.61 2.80
CA LEU A 84 0.70 16.57 2.63
C LEU A 84 0.50 17.47 1.40
N CYS A 85 -0.03 16.92 0.29
CA CYS A 85 -0.37 17.70 -0.90
C CYS A 85 -1.54 18.66 -0.65
N SER A 86 -2.48 18.31 0.23
CA SER A 86 -3.67 19.14 0.53
C SER A 86 -3.39 20.32 1.46
N GLU A 87 -2.23 20.38 2.12
CA GLU A 87 -1.86 21.50 3.01
C GLU A 87 -1.56 22.82 2.27
N GLY A 88 -1.61 22.79 0.95
CA GLY A 88 -1.40 23.94 0.08
C GLY A 88 0.02 24.05 -0.49
N PRO A 89 0.25 25.00 -1.38
CA PRO A 89 1.51 25.13 -2.09
C PRO A 89 2.66 25.51 -1.14
N ILE A 90 3.81 24.88 -1.36
CA ILE A 90 5.05 25.20 -0.66
C ILE A 90 5.71 26.36 -1.39
N GLY A 91 6.04 27.43 -0.66
CA GLY A 91 6.70 28.60 -1.24
C GLY A 91 8.03 28.24 -1.91
N GLU A 92 8.38 28.93 -2.99
CA GLU A 92 9.60 28.68 -3.75
C GLU A 92 10.85 28.80 -2.85
N GLY A 93 11.72 27.78 -2.90
CA GLY A 93 12.93 27.71 -2.08
C GLY A 93 12.70 27.26 -0.64
N VAL A 94 11.45 27.08 -0.22
CA VAL A 94 11.11 26.54 1.11
C VAL A 94 11.19 25.02 1.10
N ARG A 95 11.78 24.45 2.14
CA ARG A 95 11.78 23.01 2.40
C ARG A 95 10.96 22.73 3.64
N LYS A 96 9.90 21.94 3.48
CA LYS A 96 9.01 21.58 4.57
C LYS A 96 9.34 20.17 5.05
N PRO A 97 9.81 19.99 6.31
CA PRO A 97 10.00 18.67 6.86
C PRO A 97 8.67 17.99 7.12
N ALA A 98 8.60 16.69 6.85
CA ALA A 98 7.43 15.88 7.13
C ALA A 98 7.83 14.44 7.46
N VAL A 99 6.90 13.69 8.05
CA VAL A 99 7.02 12.26 8.30
C VAL A 99 5.93 11.55 7.51
N MET A 100 6.30 10.51 6.79
CA MET A 100 5.41 9.70 5.98
C MET A 100 5.61 8.22 6.30
N ALA A 101 4.61 7.41 6.00
CA ALA A 101 4.74 5.96 6.00
C ALA A 101 4.38 5.44 4.60
N ALA A 102 5.25 4.64 4.01
CA ALA A 102 5.06 4.16 2.66
C ALA A 102 5.55 2.71 2.49
N LEU A 103 4.93 2.00 1.55
CA LEU A 103 5.47 0.79 0.95
C LEU A 103 6.55 1.19 -0.05
N ILE A 104 7.67 0.51 -0.03
CA ILE A 104 8.75 0.71 -0.99
C ILE A 104 8.52 -0.28 -2.15
N GLU A 105 8.02 0.21 -3.28
CA GLU A 105 7.68 -0.67 -4.42
C GLU A 105 8.89 -0.98 -5.29
N LYS A 106 9.70 0.04 -5.57
CA LYS A 106 10.85 -0.09 -6.46
C LYS A 106 11.88 1.00 -6.21
N VAL A 107 13.14 0.66 -6.39
CA VAL A 107 14.25 1.62 -6.33
C VAL A 107 15.02 1.61 -7.65
N ARG A 108 15.33 2.78 -8.16
CA ARG A 108 16.10 2.98 -9.40
C ARG A 108 17.21 3.98 -9.14
N TRP A 109 18.42 3.63 -9.52
CA TRP A 109 19.55 4.55 -9.44
C TRP A 109 19.59 5.51 -10.63
N ARG A 110 19.94 6.75 -10.33
CA ARG A 110 20.09 7.83 -11.30
C ARG A 110 21.34 8.64 -10.98
N ASP A 111 21.89 9.27 -12.01
CA ASP A 111 22.98 10.23 -11.87
C ASP A 111 22.43 11.67 -12.03
N SER A 112 22.78 12.51 -11.06
CA SER A 112 22.43 13.92 -11.12
C SER A 112 23.29 14.64 -12.14
N ARG A 113 22.86 15.82 -12.60
CA ARG A 113 23.65 16.70 -13.52
C ARG A 113 25.03 17.04 -12.96
N ARG A 114 25.24 16.94 -11.66
CA ARG A 114 26.52 17.18 -10.97
C ARG A 114 27.33 15.89 -10.76
N GLY A 115 26.95 14.78 -11.38
CA GLY A 115 27.64 13.49 -11.27
C GLY A 115 27.41 12.76 -9.92
N LYS A 116 26.56 13.29 -9.04
CA LYS A 116 26.22 12.58 -7.80
C LYS A 116 25.11 11.55 -8.07
N ARG A 117 25.37 10.31 -7.73
CA ARG A 117 24.40 9.21 -7.81
C ARG A 117 23.35 9.35 -6.71
N PHE A 118 22.10 9.06 -7.02
CA PHE A 118 20.98 9.08 -6.09
C PHE A 118 19.96 8.00 -6.43
N ALA A 119 19.17 7.61 -5.46
CA ALA A 119 18.07 6.67 -5.67
C ALA A 119 16.75 7.44 -5.92
N LEU A 120 16.00 6.99 -6.92
CA LEU A 120 14.61 7.35 -7.13
C LEU A 120 13.76 6.15 -6.70
N ALA A 121 12.96 6.33 -5.65
CA ALA A 121 12.08 5.30 -5.12
C ALA A 121 10.65 5.53 -5.60
N ASP A 122 10.04 4.48 -6.12
CA ASP A 122 8.60 4.41 -6.35
C ASP A 122 7.97 3.92 -5.05
N LEU A 123 7.02 4.68 -4.54
CA LEU A 123 6.44 4.55 -3.22
C LEU A 123 4.92 4.51 -3.33
N SER A 124 4.26 3.88 -2.37
CA SER A 124 2.81 3.99 -2.23
C SER A 124 2.37 4.05 -0.77
N ASP A 125 1.25 4.68 -0.54
CA ASP A 125 0.52 4.67 0.71
C ASP A 125 -0.98 4.45 0.45
N SER A 126 -1.82 4.53 1.47
CA SER A 126 -3.27 4.36 1.32
C SER A 126 -3.93 5.42 0.42
N SER A 127 -3.24 6.50 0.09
CA SER A 127 -3.76 7.57 -0.77
C SER A 127 -3.35 7.45 -2.24
N GLY A 128 -2.36 6.60 -2.56
CA GLY A 128 -1.91 6.34 -3.93
C GLY A 128 -0.42 6.16 -4.06
N GLN A 129 0.04 6.17 -5.32
CA GLN A 129 1.45 6.04 -5.68
C GLN A 129 2.09 7.43 -5.83
N PHE A 130 3.34 7.51 -5.44
CA PHE A 130 4.18 8.71 -5.60
C PHE A 130 5.65 8.31 -5.70
N SER A 131 6.53 9.28 -5.96
CA SER A 131 7.96 9.00 -6.01
C SER A 131 8.74 9.91 -5.09
N GLY A 132 9.86 9.38 -4.56
CA GLY A 132 10.78 10.12 -3.71
C GLY A 132 12.22 9.95 -4.16
N SER A 133 13.04 10.99 -3.94
CA SER A 133 14.47 10.95 -4.23
C SER A 133 15.27 10.83 -2.93
N CYS A 134 16.28 9.96 -2.92
CA CYS A 134 17.21 9.78 -1.79
C CYS A 134 18.65 10.01 -2.26
N PHE A 135 19.40 10.85 -1.55
CA PHE A 135 20.77 11.21 -1.88
C PHE A 135 21.79 10.66 -0.88
N GLU A 136 21.33 10.11 0.22
CA GLU A 136 22.15 9.55 1.28
C GLU A 136 22.38 8.06 1.01
N GLU A 137 23.61 7.66 0.72
CA GLU A 137 23.97 6.31 0.26
C GLU A 137 23.49 5.20 1.21
N ASP A 138 23.66 5.41 2.53
CA ASP A 138 23.23 4.43 3.53
C ASP A 138 21.71 4.26 3.53
N GLN A 139 20.95 5.35 3.32
CA GLN A 139 19.51 5.31 3.26
C GLN A 139 19.01 4.67 1.95
N CYS A 140 19.75 4.87 0.85
CA CYS A 140 19.45 4.22 -0.42
C CYS A 140 19.56 2.69 -0.33
N LYS A 141 20.55 2.17 0.39
CA LYS A 141 20.70 0.71 0.62
C LYS A 141 19.52 0.13 1.39
N ILE A 142 19.05 0.83 2.42
CA ILE A 142 17.85 0.41 3.18
C ILE A 142 16.61 0.41 2.28
N LEU A 143 16.47 1.41 1.39
CA LEU A 143 15.38 1.45 0.42
C LEU A 143 15.41 0.26 -0.55
N GLU A 144 16.60 -0.13 -1.04
CA GLU A 144 16.74 -1.29 -1.93
C GLU A 144 16.35 -2.59 -1.22
N GLU A 145 16.87 -2.82 -0.01
CA GLU A 145 16.53 -4.01 0.79
C GLU A 145 15.02 -4.11 1.05
N LEU A 146 14.37 -2.98 1.36
CA LEU A 146 12.92 -2.93 1.57
C LEU A 146 12.13 -3.16 0.27
N ALA A 147 12.60 -2.62 -0.85
CA ALA A 147 11.96 -2.85 -2.15
C ALA A 147 11.98 -4.33 -2.55
N ASP A 148 13.10 -5.02 -2.33
CA ASP A 148 13.25 -6.45 -2.62
C ASP A 148 12.33 -7.31 -1.75
N GLN A 149 12.05 -6.87 -0.53
CA GLN A 149 11.21 -7.57 0.45
C GLN A 149 9.72 -7.16 0.35
N GLY A 150 9.39 -6.10 -0.39
CA GLY A 150 8.07 -5.48 -0.36
C GLY A 150 7.74 -4.89 1.02
N GLY A 151 8.75 -4.29 1.66
CA GLY A 151 8.69 -3.77 3.01
C GLY A 151 8.13 -2.36 3.10
N CYS A 152 7.57 -2.02 4.26
CA CYS A 152 7.09 -0.69 4.58
C CYS A 152 8.09 0.08 5.45
N ALA A 153 8.18 1.39 5.25
CA ALA A 153 9.07 2.25 6.00
C ALA A 153 8.39 3.51 6.53
N LEU A 154 8.87 3.99 7.67
CA LEU A 154 8.70 5.37 8.11
C LEU A 154 9.79 6.20 7.45
N LEU A 155 9.38 7.26 6.77
CA LEU A 155 10.24 8.14 5.99
C LEU A 155 10.24 9.54 6.61
N ASN A 156 11.42 10.03 7.01
CA ASN A 156 11.58 11.45 7.25
C ASN A 156 11.93 12.11 5.92
N VAL A 157 11.12 13.04 5.49
CA VAL A 157 11.23 13.67 4.17
C VAL A 157 11.31 15.20 4.28
N GLU A 158 11.84 15.81 3.25
CA GLU A 158 11.69 17.23 2.97
C GLU A 158 10.87 17.38 1.70
N LEU A 159 9.84 18.18 1.77
CA LEU A 159 9.00 18.54 0.63
C LEU A 159 9.47 19.86 0.06
N ASP A 160 9.64 19.93 -1.25
CA ASP A 160 9.83 21.17 -1.98
C ASP A 160 8.89 21.22 -3.19
N GLN A 161 8.55 22.41 -3.65
CA GLN A 161 7.69 22.57 -4.81
C GLN A 161 8.21 23.74 -5.66
N ARG A 162 8.29 23.51 -6.96
CA ARG A 162 8.54 24.58 -7.93
C ARG A 162 7.22 25.08 -8.47
N SER A 163 7.23 26.29 -8.99
CA SER A 163 6.04 26.93 -9.56
C SER A 163 5.32 26.12 -10.64
N ASP A 164 6.06 25.25 -11.33
CA ASP A 164 5.52 24.43 -12.43
C ASP A 164 5.12 23.01 -11.99
N ASP A 165 5.33 22.64 -10.71
CA ASP A 165 5.03 21.30 -10.20
C ASP A 165 3.57 21.25 -9.69
N GLU A 166 2.80 20.27 -10.16
CA GLU A 166 1.42 20.04 -9.68
C GLU A 166 1.39 19.51 -8.23
N SER A 167 2.43 18.80 -7.81
CA SER A 167 2.56 18.22 -6.48
C SER A 167 3.97 18.44 -5.91
N PRO A 168 4.11 18.47 -4.56
CA PRO A 168 5.41 18.60 -3.92
C PRO A 168 6.34 17.43 -4.27
N ARG A 169 7.62 17.74 -4.45
CA ARG A 169 8.69 16.75 -4.58
C ARG A 169 9.07 16.21 -3.22
N VAL A 170 9.26 14.92 -3.13
CA VAL A 170 9.63 14.22 -1.90
C VAL A 170 11.13 13.92 -1.91
N ALA A 171 11.88 14.55 -1.00
CA ALA A 171 13.29 14.25 -0.77
C ALA A 171 13.42 13.43 0.52
N ILE A 172 13.79 12.16 0.41
CA ILE A 172 13.93 11.23 1.54
C ILE A 172 15.25 11.51 2.24
N ARG A 173 15.17 11.76 3.55
CA ARG A 173 16.33 12.05 4.42
C ARG A 173 16.70 10.86 5.30
N ARG A 174 15.68 10.16 5.80
CA ARG A 174 15.86 9.00 6.66
C ARG A 174 14.80 7.96 6.40
N VAL A 175 15.22 6.70 6.43
CA VAL A 175 14.38 5.52 6.22
C VAL A 175 14.47 4.64 7.46
N GLN A 176 13.32 4.24 8.00
CA GLN A 176 13.24 3.31 9.13
C GLN A 176 12.23 2.22 8.76
N PRO A 177 12.65 0.94 8.67
CA PRO A 177 11.72 -0.15 8.46
C PRO A 177 10.62 -0.15 9.51
N LEU A 178 9.37 -0.31 9.11
CA LEU A 178 8.23 -0.37 10.05
C LEU A 178 8.16 -1.71 10.77
N GLU A 179 8.65 -2.76 10.16
CA GLU A 179 8.73 -4.07 10.80
C GLU A 179 9.64 -4.03 12.02
N GLY A 180 9.09 -4.38 13.16
CA GLY A 180 9.80 -4.35 14.45
C GLY A 180 9.81 -2.99 15.15
N LEU A 181 9.39 -1.91 14.50
CA LEU A 181 9.29 -0.58 15.12
C LEU A 181 8.30 -0.58 16.29
N GLU A 182 7.25 -1.36 16.22
CA GLU A 182 6.26 -1.56 17.29
C GLU A 182 6.89 -2.03 18.59
N LYS A 183 7.93 -2.87 18.51
CA LYS A 183 8.62 -3.43 19.68
C LYS A 183 9.55 -2.42 20.37
N THR A 184 9.98 -1.40 19.63
CA THR A 184 10.93 -0.39 20.12
C THR A 184 10.27 0.95 20.46
N THR A 185 9.05 1.16 20.02
CA THR A 185 8.30 2.40 20.24
C THR A 185 7.76 2.43 21.68
N ARG A 186 8.16 3.45 22.45
CA ARG A 186 7.63 3.70 23.80
C ARG A 186 6.58 4.80 23.70
N THR A 187 5.34 4.48 24.10
CA THR A 187 4.27 5.46 24.20
C THR A 187 4.15 5.97 25.63
N ARG A 188 4.17 7.30 25.82
CA ARG A 188 3.84 7.94 27.09
C ARG A 188 2.35 8.30 27.04
N MET A 189 1.58 7.77 27.99
CA MET A 189 0.18 8.13 28.17
C MET A 189 0.09 9.10 29.35
N GLU A 190 -0.45 10.30 29.14
CA GLU A 190 -0.81 11.25 30.20
C GLU A 190 -2.31 11.21 30.38
N LEU A 191 -2.75 10.74 31.55
CA LEU A 191 -4.16 10.74 31.95
C LEU A 191 -4.43 11.96 32.82
N GLN A 192 -5.23 12.88 32.33
CA GLN A 192 -5.75 13.99 33.15
C GLN A 192 -7.05 13.54 33.81
N VAL A 193 -7.00 13.25 35.09
CA VAL A 193 -8.19 12.93 35.87
C VAL A 193 -8.77 14.20 36.45
N HIS A 194 -9.91 14.63 35.95
CA HIS A 194 -10.56 15.88 36.35
C HIS A 194 -11.49 15.72 37.56
N ASP A 195 -11.89 14.51 37.89
CA ASP A 195 -12.76 14.22 39.02
C ASP A 195 -12.36 12.90 39.70
N ILE A 196 -12.01 12.96 40.98
CA ILE A 196 -11.61 11.80 41.80
C ILE A 196 -12.80 11.25 42.59
N ALA A 197 -13.96 11.93 42.59
CA ALA A 197 -15.11 11.59 43.39
C ALA A 197 -15.86 10.29 42.99
N GLY A 198 -15.51 9.70 41.85
CA GLY A 198 -16.07 8.45 41.31
C GLY A 198 -15.21 7.20 41.45
N LEU A 199 -14.07 7.26 42.11
CA LEU A 199 -13.14 6.12 42.30
C LEU A 199 -13.33 5.55 43.72
N HIS A 200 -14.39 4.76 43.90
CA HIS A 200 -14.59 3.87 45.05
C HIS A 200 -14.84 2.45 44.56
#